data_fa8e90aa77c560f246cb549dd0279816
#
_entry.id   fa8e90aa77c560f246cb549dd0279816
#
_cell.length_a   1.000
_cell.length_b   1.000
_cell.length_c   1.000
_cell.angle_alpha   90.00
_cell.angle_beta   90.00
_cell.angle_gamma   90.00
#
_symmetry.space_group_name_H-M   'P 1'
#
loop_
_entity.id
_entity.type
_entity.pdbx_description
1 polymer ?
#
loop_
_entity_poly.entity_id
_entity_poly.type
_entity_poly.pdbx_seq_one_letter_code
_entity_poly.pdbx_strand_id
1 'polypeptide(L)'
;MKLLEEQDVVPLNDENRALLQQALQLVIESQEECPVCMDPLTDPVITHCKHFFCRACISKVIEIQHKCPMCRAELSEDKLVEPAPEHSAEEESLDPETKSSKTEALLKILQATLKNEGSKVIIFSQWTSFLTVIQRQLDEARYTYTRIDGSMNTAQRDAAIRALDHDPATRIMLASLSVCSVGLNLVSADTVVLADSWWAPAIEDQAVDRVHRLGQTRPTTVWRLVMEGTVEERVLDIQAEKRGLVNKAFQEKQGKQKKTKETRMADILKLLA
;
A
#
# COMPACT_ATOMS: atom_id res chain seq x y z
N MET A 1 18.86 -13.63 -7.06
CA MET A 1 18.58 -13.67 -5.60
C MET A 1 19.63 -14.38 -4.77
N LYS A 2 20.23 -15.51 -5.19
CA LYS A 2 21.31 -16.16 -4.42
C LYS A 2 22.56 -15.30 -4.15
N LEU A 3 22.93 -14.38 -5.04
CA LEU A 3 24.08 -13.48 -4.89
C LEU A 3 23.92 -12.43 -3.78
N LEU A 4 22.69 -12.08 -3.42
CA LEU A 4 22.42 -11.13 -2.33
C LEU A 4 22.45 -11.81 -0.93
N GLU A 5 22.38 -13.12 -0.85
CA GLU A 5 22.41 -13.87 0.42
C GLU A 5 23.83 -14.17 0.92
N GLU A 6 24.81 -14.25 0.02
CA GLU A 6 26.16 -14.74 0.35
C GLU A 6 27.21 -13.65 0.64
N GLN A 7 26.95 -12.37 0.34
CA GLN A 7 27.93 -11.29 0.54
C GLN A 7 27.35 -10.16 1.38
N ASP A 8 28.03 -9.76 2.44
CA ASP A 8 27.63 -8.65 3.31
C ASP A 8 27.68 -7.29 2.60
N VAL A 9 28.51 -7.17 1.56
CA VAL A 9 28.71 -5.96 0.76
C VAL A 9 28.74 -6.34 -0.72
N VAL A 10 27.96 -5.68 -1.53
CA VAL A 10 27.80 -5.95 -2.96
C VAL A 10 28.58 -4.91 -3.77
N PRO A 11 29.51 -5.30 -4.68
CA PRO A 11 30.18 -4.35 -5.56
C PRO A 11 29.17 -3.70 -6.52
N LEU A 12 29.22 -2.38 -6.68
CA LEU A 12 28.30 -1.62 -7.50
C LEU A 12 28.69 -1.68 -9.00
N ASN A 13 28.43 -2.80 -9.65
CA ASN A 13 28.38 -2.91 -11.10
C ASN A 13 26.93 -2.74 -11.58
N ASP A 14 26.70 -2.61 -12.90
CA ASP A 14 25.38 -2.33 -13.46
C ASP A 14 24.36 -3.43 -13.12
N GLU A 15 24.76 -4.69 -13.13
CA GLU A 15 23.91 -5.83 -12.79
C GLU A 15 23.48 -5.81 -11.33
N ASN A 16 24.43 -5.60 -10.41
CA ASN A 16 24.16 -5.53 -8.98
C ASN A 16 23.36 -4.26 -8.60
N ARG A 17 23.59 -3.16 -9.32
CA ARG A 17 22.81 -1.93 -9.14
C ARG A 17 21.36 -2.18 -9.51
N ALA A 18 21.08 -2.87 -10.62
CA ALA A 18 19.72 -3.23 -11.01
C ALA A 18 19.04 -4.15 -9.98
N LEU A 19 19.77 -5.12 -9.40
CA LEU A 19 19.25 -5.98 -8.34
C LEU A 19 18.95 -5.20 -7.05
N LEU A 20 19.80 -4.24 -6.66
CA LEU A 20 19.57 -3.37 -5.52
C LEU A 20 18.36 -2.45 -5.75
N GLN A 21 18.18 -1.95 -6.97
CA GLN A 21 17.01 -1.16 -7.34
C GLN A 21 15.71 -1.97 -7.23
N GLN A 22 15.71 -3.22 -7.71
CA GLN A 22 14.56 -4.12 -7.53
C GLN A 22 14.27 -4.40 -6.04
N ALA A 23 15.32 -4.62 -5.24
CA ALA A 23 15.16 -4.81 -3.80
C ALA A 23 14.59 -3.55 -3.13
N LEU A 24 15.05 -2.36 -3.53
CA LEU A 24 14.53 -1.09 -3.02
C LEU A 24 13.06 -0.88 -3.42
N GLN A 25 12.70 -1.27 -4.65
CA GLN A 25 11.31 -1.20 -5.10
C GLN A 25 10.38 -2.05 -4.22
N LEU A 26 10.80 -3.28 -3.88
CA LEU A 26 10.05 -4.13 -2.96
C LEU A 26 9.91 -3.53 -1.56
N VAL A 27 10.94 -2.82 -1.08
CA VAL A 27 10.90 -2.12 0.22
C VAL A 27 9.90 -0.96 0.18
N ILE A 28 9.89 -0.19 -0.91
CA ILE A 28 8.93 0.91 -1.12
C ILE A 28 7.50 0.36 -1.16
N GLU A 29 7.27 -0.71 -1.92
CA GLU A 29 5.97 -1.37 -2.02
C GLU A 29 5.51 -2.00 -0.69
N SER A 30 6.45 -2.50 0.11
CA SER A 30 6.18 -3.06 1.45
C SER A 30 5.94 -1.99 2.50
N GLN A 31 6.10 -0.70 2.15
CA GLN A 31 5.93 0.45 3.05
C GLN A 31 6.75 0.32 4.35
N GLU A 32 8.00 -0.12 4.20
CA GLU A 32 8.92 -0.20 5.33
C GLU A 32 9.26 1.21 5.85
N GLU A 33 9.54 1.29 7.14
CA GLU A 33 9.94 2.53 7.80
C GLU A 33 11.46 2.72 7.77
N CYS A 34 11.90 3.97 7.73
CA CYS A 34 13.31 4.30 7.81
C CYS A 34 13.89 3.93 9.19
N PRO A 35 14.95 3.11 9.31
CA PRO A 35 15.51 2.72 10.61
C PRO A 35 16.15 3.88 11.40
N VAL A 36 16.31 5.05 10.79
CA VAL A 36 16.93 6.23 11.43
C VAL A 36 15.88 7.17 12.00
N CYS A 37 14.86 7.55 11.23
CA CYS A 37 13.80 8.45 11.71
C CYS A 37 12.54 7.74 12.19
N MET A 38 12.40 6.45 11.93
CA MET A 38 11.23 5.64 12.25
C MET A 38 9.94 6.13 11.58
N ASP A 39 10.08 6.91 10.53
CA ASP A 39 8.99 7.40 9.70
C ASP A 39 8.94 6.63 8.38
N PRO A 40 7.82 6.70 7.63
CA PRO A 40 7.76 6.20 6.26
C PRO A 40 8.91 6.75 5.41
N LEU A 41 9.42 5.91 4.50
CA LEU A 41 10.55 6.26 3.66
C LEU A 41 10.24 7.49 2.78
N THR A 42 11.05 8.53 2.91
CA THR A 42 11.01 9.73 2.08
C THR A 42 12.29 9.78 1.24
N ASP A 43 12.17 9.91 -0.08
CA ASP A 43 13.31 9.84 -1.00
C ASP A 43 14.20 8.60 -0.69
N PRO A 44 13.63 7.38 -0.88
CA PRO A 44 14.27 6.15 -0.44
C PRO A 44 15.55 5.86 -1.22
N VAL A 45 16.58 5.41 -0.52
CA VAL A 45 17.83 4.91 -1.10
C VAL A 45 18.24 3.59 -0.46
N ILE A 46 18.92 2.74 -1.23
CA ILE A 46 19.51 1.51 -0.73
C ILE A 46 21.05 1.58 -0.82
N THR A 47 21.70 1.08 0.19
CA THR A 47 23.16 1.05 0.25
C THR A 47 23.72 -0.22 -0.39
N HIS A 48 24.99 -0.21 -0.78
CA HIS A 48 25.70 -1.39 -1.28
C HIS A 48 25.77 -2.56 -0.27
N CYS A 49 25.50 -2.30 1.01
CA CYS A 49 25.34 -3.31 2.06
C CYS A 49 23.87 -3.69 2.32
N LYS A 50 22.97 -3.42 1.36
CA LYS A 50 21.57 -3.84 1.29
C LYS A 50 20.64 -3.25 2.36
N HIS A 51 21.03 -2.18 3.02
CA HIS A 51 20.22 -1.45 3.99
C HIS A 51 19.59 -0.23 3.32
N PHE A 52 18.33 0.04 3.64
CA PHE A 52 17.56 1.15 3.05
C PHE A 52 17.29 2.24 4.09
N PHE A 53 17.18 3.47 3.61
CA PHE A 53 16.98 4.66 4.44
C PHE A 53 16.31 5.78 3.63
N CYS A 54 15.81 6.81 4.32
CA CYS A 54 15.60 8.10 3.67
C CYS A 54 16.95 8.69 3.26
N ARG A 55 17.05 9.29 2.09
CA ARG A 55 18.27 9.96 1.63
C ARG A 55 18.80 10.95 2.65
N ALA A 56 17.96 11.89 3.10
CA ALA A 56 18.34 12.90 4.08
C ALA A 56 18.85 12.31 5.40
N CYS A 57 18.35 11.14 5.81
CA CYS A 57 18.79 10.48 7.04
C CYS A 57 20.18 9.87 6.86
N ILE A 58 20.39 9.12 5.77
CA ILE A 58 21.66 8.42 5.58
C ILE A 58 22.79 9.36 5.21
N SER A 59 22.54 10.44 4.45
CA SER A 59 23.54 11.45 4.12
C SER A 59 24.11 12.10 5.37
N LYS A 60 23.26 12.46 6.35
CA LYS A 60 23.74 12.98 7.65
C LYS A 60 24.60 11.97 8.43
N VAL A 61 24.26 10.69 8.37
CA VAL A 61 25.05 9.64 9.01
C VAL A 61 26.40 9.46 8.30
N ILE A 62 26.42 9.51 6.96
CA ILE A 62 27.65 9.44 6.16
C ILE A 62 28.58 10.61 6.49
N GLU A 63 28.08 11.83 6.57
CA GLU A 63 28.85 13.03 6.92
C GLU A 63 29.57 12.91 8.28
N ILE A 64 28.97 12.22 9.25
CA ILE A 64 29.49 12.15 10.62
C ILE A 64 30.33 10.87 10.85
N GLN A 65 29.89 9.74 10.33
CA GLN A 65 30.41 8.42 10.73
C GLN A 65 31.04 7.64 9.59
N HIS A 66 30.77 7.96 8.32
CA HIS A 66 31.19 7.21 7.13
C HIS A 66 30.90 5.69 7.19
N LYS A 67 29.88 5.27 7.95
CA LYS A 67 29.52 3.87 8.17
C LYS A 67 28.01 3.68 8.16
N CYS A 68 27.60 2.51 7.69
CA CYS A 68 26.20 2.11 7.76
C CYS A 68 25.74 1.93 9.22
N PRO A 69 24.65 2.57 9.67
CA PRO A 69 24.19 2.44 11.05
C PRO A 69 23.70 1.03 11.40
N MET A 70 23.34 0.21 10.40
CA MET A 70 22.82 -1.15 10.61
C MET A 70 23.92 -2.21 10.71
N CYS A 71 24.92 -2.18 9.82
CA CYS A 71 25.96 -3.21 9.75
C CYS A 71 27.39 -2.68 9.93
N ARG A 72 27.57 -1.36 10.04
CA ARG A 72 28.87 -0.68 10.19
C ARG A 72 29.84 -0.81 9.00
N ALA A 73 29.37 -1.31 7.86
CA ALA A 73 30.15 -1.30 6.62
C ALA A 73 30.51 0.14 6.24
N GLU A 74 31.69 0.35 5.66
CA GLU A 74 32.09 1.66 5.16
C GLU A 74 31.12 2.17 4.11
N LEU A 75 30.65 3.40 4.26
CA LEU A 75 29.63 3.98 3.43
C LEU A 75 30.00 5.41 3.03
N SER A 76 29.79 5.71 1.77
CA SER A 76 29.96 7.02 1.15
C SER A 76 28.78 7.29 0.21
N GLU A 77 28.56 8.53 -0.17
CA GLU A 77 27.43 8.94 -1.01
C GLU A 77 27.37 8.20 -2.37
N ASP A 78 28.52 7.89 -2.96
CA ASP A 78 28.64 7.14 -4.22
C ASP A 78 28.19 5.68 -4.12
N LYS A 79 28.05 5.17 -2.89
CA LYS A 79 27.58 3.80 -2.59
C LYS A 79 26.07 3.73 -2.31
N LEU A 80 25.35 4.83 -2.50
CA LEU A 80 23.91 4.88 -2.45
C LEU A 80 23.33 4.57 -3.84
N VAL A 81 22.29 3.76 -3.87
CA VAL A 81 21.54 3.43 -5.08
C VAL A 81 20.12 3.98 -4.93
N GLU A 82 19.75 4.82 -5.87
CA GLU A 82 18.40 5.36 -5.99
C GLU A 82 17.46 4.32 -6.58
N PRO A 83 16.15 4.45 -6.36
CA PRO A 83 15.16 3.67 -7.11
C PRO A 83 15.49 3.76 -8.61
N ALA A 84 15.21 2.73 -9.37
CA ALA A 84 15.22 2.86 -10.82
C ALA A 84 14.40 4.12 -11.12
N PRO A 85 14.86 5.03 -12.00
CA PRO A 85 14.00 6.10 -12.46
C PRO A 85 12.70 5.38 -12.80
N GLU A 86 11.58 5.87 -12.22
CA GLU A 86 10.32 5.41 -12.75
C GLU A 86 10.50 5.59 -14.24
N HIS A 87 10.83 4.50 -14.94
CA HIS A 87 10.46 4.45 -16.31
C HIS A 87 9.02 4.88 -16.16
N SER A 88 8.73 6.12 -16.55
CA SER A 88 7.45 6.38 -17.13
C SER A 88 7.27 5.14 -17.97
N ALA A 89 6.65 4.11 -17.34
CA ALA A 89 6.29 2.91 -18.04
C ALA A 89 5.74 3.54 -19.27
N GLU A 90 6.51 3.38 -20.38
CA GLU A 90 6.02 3.88 -21.64
C GLU A 90 4.60 3.56 -21.46
N GLU A 91 3.75 4.61 -21.31
CA GLU A 91 2.36 4.38 -21.21
C GLU A 91 2.15 3.43 -22.36
N GLU A 92 2.37 2.11 -22.10
CA GLU A 92 1.82 1.10 -22.96
C GLU A 92 0.42 1.59 -22.95
N SER A 93 0.07 2.25 -24.04
CA SER A 93 -1.21 2.87 -24.21
C SER A 93 -2.17 1.70 -24.00
N LEU A 94 -2.46 1.47 -22.72
CA LEU A 94 -3.58 0.63 -22.31
C LEU A 94 -4.67 1.31 -23.04
N ASP A 95 -5.05 0.66 -24.13
CA ASP A 95 -6.05 1.11 -25.07
C ASP A 95 -7.14 1.75 -24.21
N PRO A 96 -7.39 3.07 -24.30
CA PRO A 96 -8.28 3.75 -23.35
C PRO A 96 -9.65 3.09 -23.28
N GLU A 97 -10.01 2.25 -24.25
CA GLU A 97 -11.21 1.44 -24.29
C GLU A 97 -11.14 0.13 -23.49
N THR A 98 -9.99 -0.30 -22.97
CA THR A 98 -9.88 -1.57 -22.25
C THR A 98 -10.40 -1.45 -20.83
N LYS A 99 -11.71 -1.51 -20.67
CA LYS A 99 -12.37 -1.66 -19.37
C LYS A 99 -12.03 -3.02 -18.80
N SER A 100 -11.35 -3.05 -17.64
CA SER A 100 -11.16 -4.31 -16.95
C SER A 100 -12.46 -4.75 -16.28
N SER A 101 -12.67 -6.06 -16.15
CA SER A 101 -13.84 -6.61 -15.44
C SER A 101 -13.97 -6.07 -14.01
N LYS A 102 -12.86 -5.76 -13.34
CA LYS A 102 -12.86 -5.10 -12.03
C LYS A 102 -13.41 -3.69 -12.07
N THR A 103 -12.96 -2.88 -13.03
CA THR A 103 -13.44 -1.50 -13.17
C THR A 103 -14.89 -1.45 -13.60
N GLU A 104 -15.35 -2.38 -14.45
CA GLU A 104 -16.78 -2.51 -14.78
C GLU A 104 -17.62 -2.90 -13.56
N ALA A 105 -17.18 -3.87 -12.76
CA ALA A 105 -17.85 -4.24 -11.53
C ALA A 105 -17.92 -3.08 -10.55
N LEU A 106 -16.81 -2.34 -10.40
CA LEU A 106 -16.75 -1.13 -9.59
C LEU A 106 -17.77 -0.08 -10.03
N LEU A 107 -17.84 0.23 -11.32
CA LEU A 107 -18.82 1.20 -11.85
C LEU A 107 -20.25 0.76 -11.59
N LYS A 108 -20.57 -0.54 -11.71
CA LYS A 108 -21.90 -1.09 -11.36
C LYS A 108 -22.23 -0.89 -9.88
N ILE A 109 -21.27 -1.14 -8.98
CA ILE A 109 -21.43 -0.90 -7.53
C ILE A 109 -21.69 0.58 -7.27
N LEU A 110 -20.91 1.48 -7.89
CA LEU A 110 -21.09 2.92 -7.77
C LEU A 110 -22.46 3.36 -8.25
N GLN A 111 -22.89 2.92 -9.45
CA GLN A 111 -24.20 3.23 -9.99
C GLN A 111 -25.34 2.76 -9.09
N ALA A 112 -25.22 1.57 -8.48
CA ALA A 112 -26.23 1.05 -7.56
C ALA A 112 -26.25 1.84 -6.24
N THR A 113 -25.08 2.10 -5.65
CA THR A 113 -24.94 2.76 -4.34
C THR A 113 -25.35 4.22 -4.41
N LEU A 114 -24.94 4.94 -5.45
CA LEU A 114 -25.18 6.37 -5.60
C LEU A 114 -26.62 6.71 -6.01
N LYS A 115 -27.48 5.72 -6.31
CA LYS A 115 -28.94 5.92 -6.42
C LYS A 115 -29.57 6.36 -5.10
N ASN A 116 -28.99 5.95 -3.98
CA ASN A 116 -29.44 6.39 -2.67
C ASN A 116 -28.90 7.79 -2.39
N GLU A 117 -29.79 8.74 -2.18
CA GLU A 117 -29.41 10.10 -1.83
C GLU A 117 -28.60 10.10 -0.51
N GLY A 118 -27.50 10.82 -0.49
CA GLY A 118 -26.62 10.92 0.67
C GLY A 118 -25.63 9.78 0.88
N SER A 119 -25.71 8.66 0.14
CA SER A 119 -24.69 7.62 0.20
C SER A 119 -23.38 8.10 -0.40
N LYS A 120 -22.27 7.82 0.29
CA LYS A 120 -20.90 8.14 -0.15
C LYS A 120 -20.04 6.88 -0.10
N VAL A 121 -19.13 6.76 -1.07
CA VAL A 121 -18.32 5.57 -1.29
C VAL A 121 -16.85 5.90 -1.15
N ILE A 122 -16.11 5.05 -0.44
CA ILE A 122 -14.65 5.10 -0.41
C ILE A 122 -14.11 3.86 -1.09
N ILE A 123 -13.23 4.07 -2.04
CA ILE A 123 -12.56 3.01 -2.80
C ILE A 123 -11.12 2.95 -2.32
N PHE A 124 -10.76 1.85 -1.68
CA PHE A 124 -9.39 1.59 -1.23
C PHE A 124 -8.67 0.70 -2.23
N SER A 125 -7.44 1.07 -2.53
CA SER A 125 -6.50 0.23 -3.24
C SER A 125 -5.12 0.35 -2.59
N GLN A 126 -4.36 -0.73 -2.66
CA GLN A 126 -2.95 -0.69 -2.31
C GLN A 126 -2.11 0.00 -3.39
N TRP A 127 -2.49 -0.19 -4.65
CA TRP A 127 -1.76 0.30 -5.80
C TRP A 127 -2.24 1.70 -6.19
N THR A 128 -1.38 2.70 -6.02
CA THR A 128 -1.70 4.07 -6.46
C THR A 128 -1.87 4.16 -7.98
N SER A 129 -1.17 3.32 -8.75
CA SER A 129 -1.36 3.16 -10.20
C SER A 129 -2.76 2.65 -10.54
N PHE A 130 -3.30 1.70 -9.77
CA PHE A 130 -4.67 1.23 -9.98
C PHE A 130 -5.70 2.30 -9.61
N LEU A 131 -5.47 3.10 -8.56
CA LEU A 131 -6.30 4.27 -8.29
C LEU A 131 -6.30 5.25 -9.46
N THR A 132 -5.19 5.40 -10.18
CA THR A 132 -5.13 6.25 -11.38
C THR A 132 -5.95 5.66 -12.55
N VAL A 133 -5.95 4.33 -12.71
CA VAL A 133 -6.83 3.66 -13.69
C VAL A 133 -8.31 3.89 -13.32
N ILE A 134 -8.69 3.70 -12.06
CA ILE A 134 -10.06 3.96 -11.58
C ILE A 134 -10.43 5.43 -11.79
N GLN A 135 -9.52 6.35 -11.51
CA GLN A 135 -9.72 7.79 -11.71
C GLN A 135 -10.13 8.11 -13.15
N ARG A 136 -9.40 7.58 -14.15
CA ARG A 136 -9.73 7.76 -15.57
C ARG A 136 -11.15 7.26 -15.87
N GLN A 137 -11.54 6.11 -15.34
CA GLN A 137 -12.89 5.56 -15.54
C GLN A 137 -13.99 6.42 -14.87
N LEU A 138 -13.69 7.04 -13.72
CA LEU A 138 -14.61 7.98 -13.07
C LEU A 138 -14.76 9.27 -13.87
N ASP A 139 -13.66 9.79 -14.44
CA ASP A 139 -13.67 10.95 -15.32
C ASP A 139 -14.51 10.72 -16.58
N GLU A 140 -14.35 9.57 -17.24
CA GLU A 140 -15.17 9.15 -18.39
C GLU A 140 -16.65 9.04 -18.03
N ALA A 141 -16.94 8.49 -16.85
CA ALA A 141 -18.30 8.36 -16.34
C ALA A 141 -18.86 9.67 -15.74
N ARG A 142 -18.08 10.76 -15.74
CA ARG A 142 -18.41 12.09 -15.21
C ARG A 142 -18.80 12.09 -13.73
N TYR A 143 -18.15 11.24 -12.93
CA TYR A 143 -18.29 11.28 -11.48
C TYR A 143 -17.36 12.33 -10.88
N THR A 144 -17.88 13.06 -9.88
CA THR A 144 -17.07 13.94 -9.03
C THR A 144 -16.50 13.10 -7.87
N TYR A 145 -15.21 13.17 -7.66
CA TYR A 145 -14.51 12.41 -6.64
C TYR A 145 -13.38 13.25 -6.02
N THR A 146 -12.86 12.75 -4.91
CA THR A 146 -11.62 13.24 -4.30
C THR A 146 -10.65 12.09 -4.13
N ARG A 147 -9.37 12.38 -3.89
CA ARG A 147 -8.32 11.37 -3.76
C ARG A 147 -7.43 11.66 -2.56
N ILE A 148 -6.99 10.58 -1.89
CA ILE A 148 -5.99 10.64 -0.81
C ILE A 148 -4.99 9.51 -1.02
N ASP A 149 -3.69 9.85 -1.08
CA ASP A 149 -2.59 8.88 -1.14
C ASP A 149 -1.37 9.35 -0.34
N GLY A 150 -0.33 8.50 -0.33
CA GLY A 150 0.89 8.74 0.45
C GLY A 150 1.70 9.96 0.04
N SER A 151 1.57 10.42 -1.20
CA SER A 151 2.29 11.59 -1.73
C SER A 151 1.76 12.93 -1.21
N MET A 152 0.54 12.94 -0.66
CA MET A 152 -0.15 14.15 -0.21
C MET A 152 0.32 14.60 1.17
N ASN A 153 0.48 15.91 1.35
CA ASN A 153 0.69 16.52 2.65
C ASN A 153 -0.61 16.59 3.47
N THR A 154 -0.49 16.89 4.76
CA THR A 154 -1.62 16.94 5.70
C THR A 154 -2.72 17.91 5.23
N ALA A 155 -2.36 19.10 4.74
CA ALA A 155 -3.34 20.09 4.31
C ALA A 155 -4.16 19.62 3.09
N GLN A 156 -3.52 18.92 2.14
CA GLN A 156 -4.18 18.31 0.99
C GLN A 156 -5.13 17.18 1.41
N ARG A 157 -4.71 16.33 2.35
CA ARG A 157 -5.56 15.25 2.91
C ARG A 157 -6.78 15.82 3.62
N ASP A 158 -6.60 16.86 4.44
CA ASP A 158 -7.71 17.53 5.12
C ASP A 158 -8.67 18.21 4.13
N ALA A 159 -8.16 18.78 3.06
CA ALA A 159 -9.01 19.36 2.02
C ALA A 159 -9.84 18.29 1.30
N ALA A 160 -9.24 17.13 0.99
CA ALA A 160 -9.93 16.00 0.37
C ALA A 160 -11.03 15.42 1.28
N ILE A 161 -10.77 15.29 2.58
CA ILE A 161 -11.77 14.84 3.56
C ILE A 161 -12.92 15.86 3.65
N ARG A 162 -12.59 17.15 3.78
CA ARG A 162 -13.63 18.19 3.81
C ARG A 162 -14.48 18.22 2.55
N ALA A 163 -13.89 17.96 1.37
CA ALA A 163 -14.66 17.84 0.13
C ALA A 163 -15.65 16.67 0.22
N LEU A 164 -15.20 15.49 0.69
CA LEU A 164 -16.11 14.36 0.90
C LEU A 164 -17.21 14.69 1.91
N ASP A 165 -16.87 15.37 3.02
CA ASP A 165 -17.80 15.63 4.11
C ASP A 165 -18.90 16.63 3.72
N HIS A 166 -18.51 17.73 3.08
CA HIS A 166 -19.35 18.91 2.94
C HIS A 166 -19.82 19.22 1.52
N ASP A 167 -19.15 18.70 0.49
CA ASP A 167 -19.59 18.91 -0.89
C ASP A 167 -20.60 17.83 -1.29
N PRO A 168 -21.86 18.19 -1.57
CA PRO A 168 -22.87 17.22 -2.01
C PRO A 168 -22.56 16.57 -3.37
N ALA A 169 -21.77 17.23 -4.22
CA ALA A 169 -21.35 16.70 -5.50
C ALA A 169 -20.25 15.63 -5.36
N THR A 170 -19.39 15.76 -4.35
CA THR A 170 -18.27 14.85 -4.08
C THR A 170 -18.73 13.69 -3.21
N ARG A 171 -19.12 12.59 -3.85
CA ARG A 171 -19.67 11.41 -3.19
C ARG A 171 -18.76 10.18 -3.26
N ILE A 172 -17.61 10.31 -3.91
CA ILE A 172 -16.63 9.23 -4.08
C ILE A 172 -15.27 9.72 -3.58
N MET A 173 -14.56 8.86 -2.85
CA MET A 173 -13.17 9.07 -2.48
C MET A 173 -12.32 7.89 -2.94
N LEU A 174 -11.21 8.18 -3.59
CA LEU A 174 -10.14 7.24 -3.88
C LEU A 174 -9.09 7.33 -2.77
N ALA A 175 -8.76 6.23 -2.13
CA ALA A 175 -7.81 6.24 -1.03
C ALA A 175 -6.81 5.08 -1.14
N SER A 176 -5.52 5.36 -0.92
CA SER A 176 -4.56 4.28 -0.79
C SER A 176 -4.67 3.63 0.61
N LEU A 177 -4.49 2.30 0.70
CA LEU A 177 -4.54 1.59 1.98
C LEU A 177 -3.48 2.10 2.97
N SER A 178 -2.35 2.62 2.47
CA SER A 178 -1.27 3.16 3.30
C SER A 178 -1.69 4.34 4.18
N VAL A 179 -2.60 5.19 3.68
CA VAL A 179 -3.04 6.36 4.45
C VAL A 179 -3.98 6.01 5.60
N CYS A 180 -4.49 4.78 5.66
CA CYS A 180 -5.36 4.33 6.75
C CYS A 180 -4.64 4.25 8.10
N SER A 181 -3.31 4.13 8.11
CA SER A 181 -2.47 4.18 9.32
C SER A 181 -2.56 5.54 10.03
N VAL A 182 -2.85 6.62 9.30
CA VAL A 182 -2.88 8.01 9.80
C VAL A 182 -4.27 8.38 10.34
N GLY A 183 -4.87 7.64 11.20
CA GLY A 183 -6.03 8.04 12.02
C GLY A 183 -7.19 8.80 11.36
N LEU A 184 -7.39 8.68 10.03
CA LEU A 184 -8.43 9.39 9.29
C LEU A 184 -9.84 9.10 9.85
N ASN A 185 -10.72 10.09 9.83
CA ASN A 185 -12.13 9.93 10.16
C ASN A 185 -12.98 10.05 8.89
N LEU A 186 -13.60 8.95 8.48
CA LEU A 186 -14.30 8.84 7.20
C LEU A 186 -15.76 8.42 7.38
N VAL A 187 -16.36 8.76 8.50
CA VAL A 187 -17.75 8.39 8.89
C VAL A 187 -18.83 9.00 8.00
N SER A 188 -18.50 9.97 7.16
CA SER A 188 -19.43 10.52 6.16
C SER A 188 -19.79 9.53 5.05
N ALA A 189 -18.95 8.53 4.82
CA ALA A 189 -19.24 7.45 3.89
C ALA A 189 -19.94 6.29 4.59
N ASP A 190 -20.74 5.53 3.83
CA ASP A 190 -21.43 4.33 4.28
C ASP A 190 -21.06 3.09 3.46
N THR A 191 -20.31 3.27 2.39
CA THR A 191 -19.88 2.17 1.53
C THR A 191 -18.38 2.18 1.34
N VAL A 192 -17.77 1.02 1.54
CA VAL A 192 -16.35 0.77 1.33
C VAL A 192 -16.20 -0.22 0.18
N VAL A 193 -15.31 0.07 -0.76
CA VAL A 193 -14.89 -0.87 -1.80
C VAL A 193 -13.40 -1.13 -1.65
N LEU A 194 -13.04 -2.36 -1.36
CA LEU A 194 -11.67 -2.86 -1.43
C LEU A 194 -11.42 -3.32 -2.86
N ALA A 195 -10.71 -2.52 -3.64
CA ALA A 195 -10.53 -2.74 -5.07
C ALA A 195 -9.50 -3.84 -5.39
N ASP A 196 -8.64 -4.13 -4.45
CA ASP A 196 -7.69 -5.25 -4.45
C ASP A 196 -7.59 -5.86 -3.05
N SER A 197 -7.08 -7.09 -2.97
CA SER A 197 -6.92 -7.81 -1.71
C SER A 197 -5.48 -7.74 -1.23
N TRP A 198 -5.29 -7.45 0.05
CA TRP A 198 -3.98 -7.41 0.68
C TRP A 198 -3.75 -8.62 1.59
N TRP A 199 -2.55 -9.19 1.58
CA TRP A 199 -2.20 -10.38 2.38
C TRP A 199 -2.29 -10.19 3.90
N ALA A 200 -2.32 -8.92 4.39
CA ALA A 200 -2.47 -8.60 5.81
C ALA A 200 -3.92 -8.14 6.08
N PRO A 201 -4.80 -9.02 6.57
CA PRO A 201 -6.21 -8.69 6.79
C PRO A 201 -6.40 -7.50 7.75
N ALA A 202 -5.50 -7.31 8.71
CA ALA A 202 -5.56 -6.22 9.66
C ALA A 202 -5.53 -4.82 9.01
N ILE A 203 -4.87 -4.66 7.86
CA ILE A 203 -4.81 -3.38 7.14
C ILE A 203 -6.15 -3.08 6.46
N GLU A 204 -6.78 -4.11 5.86
CA GLU A 204 -8.13 -3.96 5.30
C GLU A 204 -9.16 -3.69 6.39
N ASP A 205 -9.10 -4.42 7.51
CA ASP A 205 -9.97 -4.21 8.67
C ASP A 205 -9.79 -2.79 9.22
N GLN A 206 -8.54 -2.29 9.31
CA GLN A 206 -8.25 -0.92 9.71
C GLN A 206 -8.85 0.12 8.75
N ALA A 207 -8.83 -0.13 7.44
CA ALA A 207 -9.45 0.76 6.46
C ALA A 207 -10.98 0.81 6.63
N VAL A 208 -11.62 -0.34 6.85
CA VAL A 208 -13.06 -0.44 7.14
C VAL A 208 -13.40 0.29 8.44
N ASP A 209 -12.57 0.17 9.49
CA ASP A 209 -12.76 0.83 10.77
C ASP A 209 -12.64 2.37 10.71
N ARG A 210 -12.11 2.94 9.63
CA ARG A 210 -12.14 4.40 9.39
C ARG A 210 -13.54 4.89 9.02
N VAL A 211 -14.36 4.03 8.43
CA VAL A 211 -15.74 4.29 8.00
C VAL A 211 -16.74 3.78 9.07
N HIS A 212 -16.54 2.55 9.53
CA HIS A 212 -17.34 1.93 10.58
C HIS A 212 -16.78 2.30 11.96
N ARG A 213 -17.08 3.50 12.43
CA ARG A 213 -16.55 4.06 13.68
C ARG A 213 -17.64 4.76 14.48
N LEU A 214 -17.33 5.10 15.75
CA LEU A 214 -18.19 5.98 16.55
C LEU A 214 -18.51 7.28 15.80
N GLY A 215 -19.80 7.54 15.61
CA GLY A 215 -20.31 8.64 14.78
C GLY A 215 -20.92 8.19 13.46
N GLN A 216 -20.74 6.94 13.05
CA GLN A 216 -21.44 6.38 11.90
C GLN A 216 -22.91 6.12 12.25
N THR A 217 -23.81 6.74 11.50
CA THR A 217 -25.26 6.66 11.73
C THR A 217 -25.99 5.75 10.72
N ARG A 218 -25.27 5.29 9.69
CA ARG A 218 -25.82 4.48 8.62
C ARG A 218 -25.20 3.08 8.62
N PRO A 219 -25.91 2.06 8.12
CA PRO A 219 -25.31 0.74 7.91
C PRO A 219 -24.13 0.85 6.96
N THR A 220 -22.98 0.29 7.37
CA THR A 220 -21.78 0.26 6.51
C THR A 220 -21.78 -0.99 5.65
N THR A 221 -21.68 -0.81 4.33
CA THR A 221 -21.57 -1.89 3.35
C THR A 221 -20.12 -1.98 2.88
N VAL A 222 -19.55 -3.19 2.88
CA VAL A 222 -18.19 -3.45 2.41
C VAL A 222 -18.21 -4.38 1.22
N TRP A 223 -17.68 -3.90 0.09
CA TRP A 223 -17.47 -4.68 -1.12
C TRP A 223 -15.99 -5.04 -1.24
N ARG A 224 -15.71 -6.27 -1.59
CA ARG A 224 -14.36 -6.73 -1.92
C ARG A 224 -14.35 -7.25 -3.34
N LEU A 225 -13.53 -6.63 -4.21
CA LEU A 225 -13.37 -7.05 -5.59
C LEU A 225 -12.25 -8.08 -5.67
N VAL A 226 -12.58 -9.26 -6.15
CA VAL A 226 -11.64 -10.39 -6.29
C VAL A 226 -11.82 -10.98 -7.68
N MET A 227 -10.73 -11.19 -8.38
CA MET A 227 -10.73 -11.84 -9.68
C MET A 227 -10.67 -13.36 -9.50
N GLU A 228 -11.70 -14.04 -10.03
CA GLU A 228 -11.79 -15.50 -10.03
C GLU A 228 -10.66 -16.12 -10.85
N GLY A 229 -10.08 -17.23 -10.38
CA GLY A 229 -9.01 -17.94 -11.04
C GLY A 229 -7.65 -17.24 -10.99
N THR A 230 -7.46 -16.28 -10.09
CA THR A 230 -6.21 -15.49 -10.00
C THR A 230 -5.52 -15.67 -8.64
N VAL A 231 -4.33 -15.05 -8.52
CA VAL A 231 -3.58 -14.97 -7.25
C VAL A 231 -4.38 -14.32 -6.11
N GLU A 232 -5.39 -13.51 -6.42
CA GLU A 232 -6.21 -12.83 -5.41
C GLU A 232 -7.04 -13.81 -4.57
N GLU A 233 -7.50 -14.92 -5.13
CA GLU A 233 -8.17 -15.98 -4.36
C GLU A 233 -7.20 -16.61 -3.35
N ARG A 234 -5.95 -16.84 -3.75
CA ARG A 234 -4.92 -17.36 -2.84
C ARG A 234 -4.59 -16.36 -1.71
N VAL A 235 -4.65 -15.06 -2.00
CA VAL A 235 -4.51 -14.02 -0.96
C VAL A 235 -5.63 -14.13 0.07
N LEU A 236 -6.87 -14.39 -0.36
CA LEU A 236 -7.99 -14.60 0.56
C LEU A 236 -7.79 -15.83 1.45
N ASP A 237 -7.25 -16.91 0.90
CA ASP A 237 -6.93 -18.12 1.67
C ASP A 237 -5.88 -17.82 2.75
N ILE A 238 -4.82 -17.09 2.39
CA ILE A 238 -3.78 -16.63 3.33
C ILE A 238 -4.40 -15.74 4.42
N GLN A 239 -5.30 -14.82 4.05
CA GLN A 239 -6.02 -13.99 5.02
C GLN A 239 -6.85 -14.83 5.98
N ALA A 240 -7.57 -15.84 5.49
CA ALA A 240 -8.39 -16.73 6.30
C ALA A 240 -7.52 -17.52 7.30
N GLU A 241 -6.39 -18.04 6.86
CA GLU A 241 -5.42 -18.71 7.74
C GLU A 241 -4.90 -17.77 8.84
N LYS A 242 -4.52 -16.54 8.48
CA LYS A 242 -4.01 -15.53 9.43
C LYS A 242 -5.07 -15.14 10.47
N ARG A 243 -6.32 -14.93 10.04
CA ARG A 243 -7.45 -14.68 10.97
C ARG A 243 -7.67 -15.87 11.90
N GLY A 244 -7.57 -17.08 11.39
CA GLY A 244 -7.67 -18.31 12.20
C GLY A 244 -6.57 -18.41 13.26
N LEU A 245 -5.33 -18.06 12.93
CA LEU A 245 -4.20 -18.03 13.86
C LEU A 245 -4.39 -16.98 14.97
N VAL A 246 -4.83 -15.78 14.59
CA VAL A 246 -5.12 -14.69 15.55
C VAL A 246 -6.23 -15.12 16.52
N ASN A 247 -7.33 -15.67 16.00
CA ASN A 247 -8.43 -16.15 16.83
C ASN A 247 -7.99 -17.27 17.80
N LYS A 248 -7.16 -18.22 17.35
CA LYS A 248 -6.57 -19.25 18.21
C LYS A 248 -5.67 -18.65 19.29
N ALA A 249 -4.82 -17.68 18.95
CA ALA A 249 -3.94 -17.01 19.91
C ALA A 249 -4.70 -16.25 20.99
N PHE A 250 -5.84 -15.67 20.65
CA PHE A 250 -6.74 -15.03 21.64
C PHE A 250 -7.51 -16.01 22.48
N GLN A 251 -7.83 -17.21 21.96
CA GLN A 251 -8.47 -18.29 22.72
C GLN A 251 -7.47 -19.00 23.65
N GLU A 252 -6.20 -19.13 23.21
CA GLU A 252 -5.11 -19.75 23.99
C GLU A 252 -4.39 -18.74 24.90
N LYS A 253 -5.08 -17.87 25.60
CA LYS A 253 -4.50 -16.93 26.58
C LYS A 253 -3.75 -17.61 27.75
N GLN A 254 -3.23 -18.81 27.55
CA GLN A 254 -2.29 -19.49 28.44
C GLN A 254 -1.22 -20.19 27.62
N GLY A 255 -0.06 -19.56 27.43
CA GLY A 255 1.17 -20.27 27.04
C GLY A 255 1.92 -19.77 25.81
N LYS A 256 2.91 -18.93 26.10
CA LYS A 256 4.23 -18.75 25.46
C LYS A 256 4.37 -18.56 23.95
N GLN A 257 4.92 -17.37 23.65
CA GLN A 257 5.52 -16.90 22.40
C GLN A 257 6.48 -17.87 21.71
N LYS A 258 6.35 -17.99 20.39
CA LYS A 258 7.43 -17.91 19.38
C LYS A 258 6.87 -18.19 17.99
N LYS A 259 7.02 -17.27 17.05
CA LYS A 259 7.23 -17.47 15.60
C LYS A 259 6.64 -16.29 14.79
N THR A 260 7.46 -15.31 14.47
CA THR A 260 7.01 -14.19 13.60
C THR A 260 7.83 -14.04 12.31
N LYS A 261 9.00 -14.67 12.19
CA LYS A 261 9.86 -14.52 10.99
C LYS A 261 9.69 -15.63 9.92
N GLU A 262 9.22 -16.82 10.30
CA GLU A 262 9.04 -17.94 9.36
C GLU A 262 7.76 -17.82 8.50
N THR A 263 6.81 -17.00 8.94
CA THR A 263 5.48 -16.90 8.30
C THR A 263 5.54 -16.20 6.93
N ARG A 264 6.38 -15.18 6.79
CA ARG A 264 6.45 -14.35 5.57
C ARG A 264 7.01 -15.12 4.35
N MET A 265 8.03 -15.95 4.57
CA MET A 265 8.61 -16.77 3.50
C MET A 265 7.67 -17.90 3.06
N ALA A 266 6.94 -18.49 4.01
CA ALA A 266 5.94 -19.53 3.72
C ALA A 266 4.76 -18.95 2.91
N ASP A 267 4.34 -17.71 3.19
CA ASP A 267 3.27 -17.03 2.44
C ASP A 267 3.68 -16.75 0.99
N ILE A 268 4.93 -16.31 0.77
CA ILE A 268 5.47 -16.07 -0.57
C ILE A 268 5.56 -17.37 -1.37
N LEU A 269 5.98 -18.47 -0.76
CA LEU A 269 6.04 -19.76 -1.42
C LEU A 269 4.65 -20.28 -1.81
N LYS A 270 3.60 -20.02 -1.02
CA LYS A 270 2.22 -20.36 -1.36
C LYS A 270 1.66 -19.54 -2.53
N LEU A 271 2.11 -18.29 -2.70
CA LEU A 271 1.69 -17.44 -3.83
C LEU A 271 2.30 -17.91 -5.16
N LEU A 272 3.45 -18.59 -5.11
CA LEU A 272 4.19 -19.05 -6.28
C LEU A 272 3.88 -20.51 -6.67
N ALA A 273 3.20 -21.26 -5.83
CA ALA A 273 2.74 -22.64 -6.08
C ALA A 273 1.39 -22.66 -6.81
#